data_025f9d74ed6c78c9e4c2324377c71f71
#
_entry.id   025f9d74ed6c78c9e4c2324377c71f71
#
_cell.length_a   1.000
_cell.length_b   1.000
_cell.length_c   1.000
_cell.angle_alpha   90.00
_cell.angle_beta   90.00
_cell.angle_gamma   90.00
#
_symmetry.space_group_name_H-M   'P 1'
#
loop_
_entity.id
_entity.type
_entity.pdbx_description
1 polymer ?
#
loop_
_entity_poly.entity_id
_entity_poly.type
_entity_poly.pdbx_seq_one_letter_code
_entity_poly.pdbx_strand_id
1 'polypeptide(L)'
;VVVVMIYIFILYYPKIKEQKSYSDINQELPYALRHMGIELKSGKGLHDSMVTIKNANYGSLSREFNRVLEEVKFGKSTEDSLLEMSHRVKSDGLTRAIHQIISTLRVGGNLSGSLDVIAQDISFDMQIKLKEYSQKLNSFILIYTFIAILTPTISLIMLMAGSTVMGDVISSELLLIIYTLFFPMIVMFMGVFIKKLEPKI
;
A
#
# COMPACT_ATOMS: atom_id res chain seq x y z
N VAL A 1 14.33 -13.04 -25.40
CA VAL A 1 14.29 -12.45 -24.05
C VAL A 1 13.34 -11.27 -24.01
N VAL A 2 13.45 -10.27 -24.91
CA VAL A 2 12.61 -9.06 -24.95
C VAL A 2 11.12 -9.39 -25.11
N VAL A 3 10.76 -10.31 -26.02
CA VAL A 3 9.37 -10.74 -26.28
C VAL A 3 8.74 -11.40 -25.04
N VAL A 4 9.50 -12.20 -24.31
CA VAL A 4 9.04 -12.85 -23.07
C VAL A 4 8.83 -11.82 -21.96
N MET A 5 9.68 -10.80 -21.84
CA MET A 5 9.49 -9.69 -20.89
C MET A 5 8.25 -8.86 -21.20
N ILE A 6 7.99 -8.56 -22.47
CA ILE A 6 6.79 -7.85 -22.91
C ILE A 6 5.52 -8.67 -22.60
N TYR A 7 5.55 -9.98 -22.86
CA TYR A 7 4.43 -10.87 -22.57
C TYR A 7 4.12 -10.96 -21.06
N ILE A 8 5.14 -11.07 -20.22
CA ILE A 8 5.01 -11.03 -18.75
C ILE A 8 4.46 -9.67 -18.29
N PHE A 9 4.92 -8.57 -18.88
CA PHE A 9 4.44 -7.22 -18.55
C PHE A 9 2.95 -7.05 -18.88
N ILE A 10 2.49 -7.54 -20.03
CA ILE A 10 1.07 -7.49 -20.45
C ILE A 10 0.18 -8.33 -19.53
N LEU A 11 0.64 -9.51 -19.07
CA LEU A 11 -0.11 -10.37 -18.15
C LEU A 11 -0.22 -9.78 -16.73
N TYR A 12 0.79 -9.00 -16.28
CA TYR A 12 0.79 -8.38 -14.96
C TYR A 12 0.06 -7.03 -14.91
N TYR A 13 -0.10 -6.37 -16.05
CA TYR A 13 -0.69 -5.03 -16.16
C TYR A 13 -2.11 -4.90 -15.58
N PRO A 14 -3.08 -5.81 -15.84
CA PRO A 14 -4.42 -5.70 -15.27
C PRO A 14 -4.46 -5.87 -13.75
N LYS A 15 -3.63 -6.75 -13.17
CA LYS A 15 -3.53 -6.94 -11.72
C LYS A 15 -2.99 -5.69 -10.98
N ILE A 16 -2.11 -4.93 -11.63
CA ILE A 16 -1.57 -3.68 -11.08
C ILE A 16 -2.65 -2.60 -11.03
N LYS A 17 -3.54 -2.54 -12.01
CA LYS A 17 -4.61 -1.54 -12.09
C LYS A 17 -5.69 -1.75 -11.01
N GLU A 18 -6.09 -3.00 -10.74
CA GLU A 18 -7.04 -3.31 -9.67
C GLU A 18 -6.46 -3.01 -8.28
N GLN A 19 -5.21 -3.38 -8.02
CA GLN A 19 -4.54 -3.10 -6.75
C GLN A 19 -4.41 -1.60 -6.48
N LYS A 20 -4.16 -0.80 -7.50
CA LYS A 20 -4.08 0.65 -7.37
C LYS A 20 -5.43 1.26 -6.98
N SER A 21 -6.53 0.75 -7.52
CA SER A 21 -7.88 1.23 -7.16
C SER A 21 -8.26 0.96 -5.69
N TYR A 22 -7.84 -0.18 -5.13
CA TYR A 22 -8.09 -0.50 -3.71
C TYR A 22 -7.17 0.25 -2.75
N SER A 23 -5.92 0.47 -3.14
CA SER A 23 -5.00 1.33 -2.39
C SER A 23 -5.53 2.75 -2.27
N ASP A 24 -6.05 3.32 -3.36
CA ASP A 24 -6.63 4.66 -3.37
C ASP A 24 -7.82 4.76 -2.40
N ILE A 25 -8.68 3.72 -2.32
CA ILE A 25 -9.82 3.71 -1.40
C ILE A 25 -9.35 3.74 0.07
N ASN A 26 -8.37 2.93 0.43
CA ASN A 26 -7.86 2.91 1.82
C ASN A 26 -7.28 4.25 2.25
N GLN A 27 -6.59 4.95 1.35
CA GLN A 27 -5.98 6.26 1.64
C GLN A 27 -7.04 7.35 1.81
N GLU A 28 -8.08 7.35 0.98
CA GLU A 28 -9.14 8.37 1.00
C GLU A 28 -10.20 8.11 2.08
N LEU A 29 -10.33 6.87 2.54
CA LEU A 29 -11.40 6.45 3.45
C LEU A 29 -11.48 7.27 4.76
N PRO A 30 -10.39 7.53 5.51
CA PRO A 30 -10.47 8.30 6.75
C PRO A 30 -10.99 9.72 6.52
N TYR A 31 -10.56 10.35 5.42
CA TYR A 31 -10.99 11.69 5.05
C TYR A 31 -12.47 11.73 4.66
N ALA A 32 -12.92 10.76 3.88
CA ALA A 32 -14.31 10.63 3.48
C ALA A 32 -15.24 10.38 4.67
N LEU A 33 -14.85 9.49 5.60
CA LEU A 33 -15.62 9.21 6.81
C LEU A 33 -15.71 10.43 7.72
N ARG A 34 -14.61 11.17 7.90
CA ARG A 34 -14.62 12.43 8.66
C ARG A 34 -15.50 13.48 8.01
N HIS A 35 -15.43 13.63 6.69
CA HIS A 35 -16.29 14.54 5.94
C HIS A 35 -17.76 14.17 6.12
N MET A 36 -18.11 12.88 5.96
CA MET A 36 -19.46 12.38 6.22
C MET A 36 -19.91 12.67 7.67
N GLY A 37 -19.03 12.48 8.65
CA GLY A 37 -19.29 12.80 10.05
C GLY A 37 -19.61 14.29 10.29
N ILE A 38 -18.91 15.20 9.61
CA ILE A 38 -19.16 16.65 9.66
C ILE A 38 -20.53 16.98 9.07
N GLU A 39 -20.88 16.38 7.93
CA GLU A 39 -22.18 16.56 7.29
C GLU A 39 -23.33 16.10 8.19
N LEU A 40 -23.17 14.95 8.83
CA LEU A 40 -24.14 14.44 9.82
C LEU A 40 -24.26 15.33 11.05
N LYS A 41 -23.14 15.90 11.55
CA LYS A 41 -23.14 16.89 12.63
C LYS A 41 -23.92 18.16 12.30
N SER A 42 -23.89 18.56 11.03
CA SER A 42 -24.64 19.72 10.53
C SER A 42 -26.14 19.47 10.39
N GLY A 43 -26.61 18.26 10.73
CA GLY A 43 -28.03 17.88 10.65
C GLY A 43 -28.46 17.25 9.32
N LYS A 44 -27.53 17.00 8.38
CA LYS A 44 -27.85 16.26 7.15
C LYS A 44 -28.11 14.78 7.46
N GLY A 45 -28.99 14.17 6.67
CA GLY A 45 -29.24 12.72 6.75
C GLY A 45 -28.08 11.90 6.16
N LEU A 46 -28.04 10.60 6.44
CA LEU A 46 -27.03 9.71 5.87
C LEU A 46 -27.03 9.73 4.34
N HIS A 47 -28.23 9.73 3.72
CA HIS A 47 -28.35 9.78 2.27
C HIS A 47 -27.66 11.03 1.68
N ASP A 48 -27.93 12.21 2.23
CA ASP A 48 -27.36 13.47 1.77
C ASP A 48 -25.84 13.52 2.01
N SER A 49 -25.39 12.94 3.12
CA SER A 49 -23.97 12.82 3.43
C SER A 49 -23.26 11.92 2.39
N MET A 50 -23.87 10.80 1.98
CA MET A 50 -23.35 9.96 0.90
C MET A 50 -23.31 10.70 -0.45
N VAL A 51 -24.32 11.52 -0.74
CA VAL A 51 -24.32 12.39 -1.95
C VAL A 51 -23.16 13.38 -1.89
N THR A 52 -22.87 13.96 -0.76
CA THR A 52 -21.71 14.84 -0.57
C THR A 52 -20.40 14.11 -0.87
N ILE A 53 -20.21 12.88 -0.36
CA ILE A 53 -19.00 12.07 -0.61
C ILE A 53 -18.88 11.68 -2.08
N LYS A 54 -19.98 11.31 -2.73
CA LYS A 54 -20.00 11.06 -4.18
C LYS A 54 -19.43 12.25 -4.96
N ASN A 55 -19.81 13.47 -4.60
CA ASN A 55 -19.43 14.70 -5.31
C ASN A 55 -18.05 15.26 -4.88
N ALA A 56 -17.49 14.81 -3.76
CA ALA A 56 -16.24 15.32 -3.19
C ALA A 56 -14.95 14.78 -3.84
N ASN A 57 -15.08 13.96 -4.91
CA ASN A 57 -13.95 13.45 -5.70
C ASN A 57 -12.90 12.64 -4.93
N TYR A 58 -13.34 11.76 -4.03
CA TYR A 58 -12.49 10.76 -3.35
C TYR A 58 -12.18 9.55 -4.26
N GLY A 59 -11.88 9.79 -5.52
CA GLY A 59 -11.43 8.78 -6.47
C GLY A 59 -12.38 7.57 -6.62
N SER A 60 -11.85 6.39 -6.37
CA SER A 60 -12.61 5.12 -6.45
C SER A 60 -13.69 5.02 -5.38
N LEU A 61 -13.48 5.62 -4.22
CA LEU A 61 -14.45 5.63 -3.12
C LEU A 61 -15.71 6.41 -3.50
N SER A 62 -15.59 7.58 -4.13
CA SER A 62 -16.73 8.35 -4.63
C SER A 62 -17.56 7.58 -5.67
N ARG A 63 -16.91 6.77 -6.53
CA ARG A 63 -17.61 5.90 -7.48
C ARG A 63 -18.42 4.80 -6.81
N GLU A 64 -17.89 4.20 -5.75
CA GLU A 64 -18.60 3.19 -4.99
C GLU A 64 -19.80 3.76 -4.23
N PHE A 65 -19.67 4.95 -3.62
CA PHE A 65 -20.82 5.63 -3.02
C PHE A 65 -21.86 6.05 -4.05
N ASN A 66 -21.46 6.47 -5.25
CA ASN A 66 -22.40 6.69 -6.33
C ASN A 66 -23.21 5.43 -6.67
N ARG A 67 -22.53 4.29 -6.74
CA ARG A 67 -23.19 3.00 -7.02
C ARG A 67 -24.19 2.62 -5.93
N VAL A 68 -23.83 2.81 -4.65
CA VAL A 68 -24.76 2.61 -3.52
C VAL A 68 -26.00 3.48 -3.67
N LEU A 69 -25.83 4.77 -3.98
CA LEU A 69 -26.93 5.71 -4.18
C LEU A 69 -27.85 5.32 -5.35
N GLU A 70 -27.28 4.79 -6.44
CA GLU A 70 -28.05 4.29 -7.58
C GLU A 70 -28.82 3.03 -7.17
N GLU A 71 -28.21 2.07 -6.48
CA GLU A 71 -28.87 0.86 -5.99
C GLU A 71 -30.07 1.22 -5.08
N VAL A 72 -29.90 2.19 -4.17
CA VAL A 72 -30.98 2.70 -3.31
C VAL A 72 -32.09 3.37 -4.13
N LYS A 73 -31.71 4.17 -5.15
CA LYS A 73 -32.69 4.81 -6.07
C LYS A 73 -33.53 3.78 -6.81
N PHE A 74 -32.99 2.60 -7.12
CA PHE A 74 -33.73 1.49 -7.74
C PHE A 74 -34.52 0.62 -6.74
N GLY A 75 -34.64 1.06 -5.49
CA GLY A 75 -35.52 0.43 -4.48
C GLY A 75 -34.82 -0.55 -3.55
N LYS A 76 -33.49 -0.66 -3.61
CA LYS A 76 -32.73 -1.48 -2.67
C LYS A 76 -32.60 -0.77 -1.31
N SER A 77 -32.55 -1.54 -0.21
CA SER A 77 -32.31 -0.91 1.09
C SER A 77 -30.92 -0.31 1.17
N THR A 78 -30.76 0.79 1.93
CA THR A 78 -29.46 1.41 2.16
C THR A 78 -28.49 0.45 2.85
N GLU A 79 -28.99 -0.36 3.80
CA GLU A 79 -28.17 -1.35 4.50
C GLU A 79 -27.62 -2.41 3.55
N ASP A 80 -28.47 -2.99 2.67
CA ASP A 80 -28.04 -4.03 1.72
C ASP A 80 -27.06 -3.49 0.68
N SER A 81 -27.28 -2.26 0.20
CA SER A 81 -26.40 -1.61 -0.76
C SER A 81 -25.02 -1.33 -0.17
N LEU A 82 -24.97 -0.90 1.09
CA LEU A 82 -23.71 -0.71 1.82
C LEU A 82 -23.00 -2.06 2.09
N LEU A 83 -23.73 -3.10 2.47
CA LEU A 83 -23.14 -4.43 2.66
C LEU A 83 -22.54 -4.96 1.36
N GLU A 84 -23.23 -4.83 0.23
CA GLU A 84 -22.65 -5.22 -1.06
C GLU A 84 -21.41 -4.41 -1.42
N MET A 85 -21.38 -3.11 -1.12
CA MET A 85 -20.17 -2.30 -1.27
C MET A 85 -19.02 -2.89 -0.46
N SER A 86 -19.24 -3.31 0.79
CA SER A 86 -18.21 -3.94 1.62
C SER A 86 -17.66 -5.24 1.04
N HIS A 87 -18.49 -6.02 0.35
CA HIS A 87 -18.07 -7.26 -0.31
C HIS A 87 -17.35 -7.03 -1.64
N ARG A 88 -17.71 -5.97 -2.38
CA ARG A 88 -17.06 -5.60 -3.64
C ARG A 88 -15.67 -5.02 -3.41
N VAL A 89 -15.53 -4.21 -2.37
CA VAL A 89 -14.28 -3.49 -2.06
C VAL A 89 -13.49 -4.26 -1.02
N LYS A 90 -12.33 -4.78 -1.40
CA LYS A 90 -11.42 -5.49 -0.49
C LYS A 90 -10.66 -4.53 0.42
N SER A 91 -11.37 -3.89 1.35
CA SER A 91 -10.83 -2.97 2.33
C SER A 91 -11.39 -3.29 3.72
N ASP A 92 -10.52 -3.73 4.62
CA ASP A 92 -10.91 -4.04 6.01
C ASP A 92 -11.42 -2.79 6.74
N GLY A 93 -10.83 -1.63 6.46
CA GLY A 93 -11.27 -0.35 7.03
C GLY A 93 -12.68 0.01 6.59
N LEU A 94 -12.99 -0.13 5.29
CA LEU A 94 -14.32 0.14 4.76
C LEU A 94 -15.35 -0.85 5.30
N THR A 95 -15.01 -2.11 5.39
CA THR A 95 -15.90 -3.16 5.96
C THR A 95 -16.25 -2.83 7.41
N ARG A 96 -15.28 -2.47 8.25
CA ARG A 96 -15.52 -2.03 9.63
C ARG A 96 -16.42 -0.80 9.68
N ALA A 97 -16.16 0.20 8.83
CA ALA A 97 -16.95 1.44 8.77
C ALA A 97 -18.41 1.14 8.38
N ILE A 98 -18.65 0.33 7.37
CA ILE A 98 -19.99 -0.03 6.91
C ILE A 98 -20.75 -0.79 8.01
N HIS A 99 -20.14 -1.78 8.65
CA HIS A 99 -20.80 -2.51 9.75
C HIS A 99 -21.16 -1.58 10.91
N GLN A 100 -20.30 -0.62 11.23
CA GLN A 100 -20.60 0.35 12.29
C GLN A 100 -21.72 1.31 11.89
N ILE A 101 -21.73 1.78 10.62
CA ILE A 101 -22.84 2.61 10.11
C ILE A 101 -24.17 1.86 10.25
N ILE A 102 -24.22 0.63 9.78
CA ILE A 102 -25.45 -0.20 9.86
C ILE A 102 -25.87 -0.45 11.31
N SER A 103 -24.91 -0.81 12.16
CA SER A 103 -25.19 -1.04 13.59
C SER A 103 -25.75 0.22 14.26
N THR A 104 -25.13 1.37 13.99
CA THR A 104 -25.57 2.66 14.57
C THR A 104 -26.96 3.08 14.04
N LEU A 105 -27.25 2.83 12.77
CA LEU A 105 -28.57 3.09 12.18
C LEU A 105 -29.67 2.27 12.85
N ARG A 106 -29.41 0.98 13.10
CA ARG A 106 -30.39 0.06 13.72
C ARG A 106 -30.69 0.42 15.17
N VAL A 107 -29.68 0.87 15.90
CA VAL A 107 -29.81 1.22 17.34
C VAL A 107 -30.25 2.69 17.53
N GLY A 108 -30.17 3.52 16.51
CA GLY A 108 -30.49 4.96 16.60
C GLY A 108 -29.42 5.77 17.33
N GLY A 109 -28.16 5.35 17.27
CA GLY A 109 -27.02 5.98 17.95
C GLY A 109 -26.46 7.21 17.25
N ASN A 110 -25.43 7.81 17.85
CA ASN A 110 -24.69 8.95 17.28
C ASN A 110 -23.76 8.51 16.15
N LEU A 111 -24.30 8.47 14.93
CA LEU A 111 -23.56 8.05 13.73
C LEU A 111 -22.36 8.95 13.44
N SER A 112 -22.48 10.26 13.62
CA SER A 112 -21.39 11.21 13.41
C SER A 112 -20.18 10.94 14.32
N GLY A 113 -20.43 10.75 15.62
CA GLY A 113 -19.37 10.41 16.58
C GLY A 113 -18.73 9.06 16.27
N SER A 114 -19.53 8.06 15.88
CA SER A 114 -19.02 6.75 15.48
C SER A 114 -18.10 6.84 14.26
N LEU A 115 -18.46 7.62 13.24
CA LEU A 115 -17.64 7.79 12.04
C LEU A 115 -16.31 8.51 12.33
N ASP A 116 -16.31 9.48 13.23
CA ASP A 116 -15.09 10.19 13.62
C ASP A 116 -14.10 9.25 14.33
N VAL A 117 -14.59 8.43 15.26
CA VAL A 117 -13.77 7.41 15.94
C VAL A 117 -13.17 6.41 14.94
N ILE A 118 -13.98 5.90 14.01
CA ILE A 118 -13.48 4.94 13.00
C ILE A 118 -12.47 5.61 12.06
N ALA A 119 -12.70 6.85 11.64
CA ALA A 119 -11.76 7.59 10.81
C ALA A 119 -10.40 7.78 11.50
N GLN A 120 -10.40 8.04 12.82
CA GLN A 120 -9.19 8.13 13.63
C GLN A 120 -8.49 6.78 13.72
N ASP A 121 -9.23 5.71 13.95
CA ASP A 121 -8.72 4.33 14.08
C ASP A 121 -8.04 3.88 12.78
N ILE A 122 -8.69 4.09 11.63
CA ILE A 122 -8.12 3.77 10.31
C ILE A 122 -6.88 4.62 10.03
N SER A 123 -6.90 5.92 10.38
CA SER A 123 -5.74 6.79 10.23
C SER A 123 -4.56 6.32 11.07
N PHE A 124 -4.82 5.86 12.29
CA PHE A 124 -3.79 5.31 13.18
C PHE A 124 -3.21 4.00 12.63
N ASP A 125 -4.06 3.08 12.17
CA ASP A 125 -3.62 1.85 11.50
C ASP A 125 -2.70 2.14 10.30
N MET A 126 -3.03 3.17 9.50
CA MET A 126 -2.19 3.59 8.37
C MET A 126 -0.82 4.12 8.84
N GLN A 127 -0.79 4.92 9.91
CA GLN A 127 0.47 5.43 10.47
C GLN A 127 1.35 4.28 11.00
N ILE A 128 0.75 3.29 11.66
CA ILE A 128 1.48 2.09 12.12
C ILE A 128 2.10 1.35 10.92
N LYS A 129 1.31 1.08 9.88
CA LYS A 129 1.81 0.40 8.67
C LYS A 129 2.95 1.16 8.00
N LEU A 130 2.86 2.49 7.91
CA LEU A 130 3.94 3.33 7.38
C LEU A 130 5.19 3.27 8.25
N LYS A 131 5.03 3.27 9.58
CA LYS A 131 6.15 3.16 10.52
C LYS A 131 6.83 1.79 10.43
N GLU A 132 6.05 0.72 10.36
CA GLU A 132 6.58 -0.64 10.15
C GLU A 132 7.36 -0.75 8.84
N TYR A 133 6.83 -0.13 7.76
CA TYR A 133 7.52 -0.09 6.47
C TYR A 133 8.85 0.65 6.57
N SER A 134 8.85 1.82 7.20
CA SER A 134 10.09 2.60 7.42
C SER A 134 11.12 1.81 8.23
N GLN A 135 10.70 1.07 9.25
CA GLN A 135 11.59 0.22 10.04
C GLN A 135 12.16 -0.95 9.20
N LYS A 136 11.33 -1.60 8.39
CA LYS A 136 11.77 -2.65 7.46
C LYS A 136 12.76 -2.12 6.44
N LEU A 137 12.51 -0.93 5.88
CA LEU A 137 13.45 -0.27 4.96
C LEU A 137 14.78 0.04 5.65
N ASN A 138 14.75 0.57 6.88
CA ASN A 138 15.98 0.89 7.62
C ASN A 138 16.83 -0.35 7.88
N SER A 139 16.20 -1.45 8.31
CA SER A 139 16.90 -2.74 8.49
C SER A 139 17.47 -3.26 7.17
N PHE A 140 16.75 -3.09 6.08
CA PHE A 140 17.22 -3.50 4.75
C PHE A 140 18.39 -2.66 4.26
N ILE A 141 18.36 -1.34 4.50
CA ILE A 141 19.46 -0.42 4.17
C ILE A 141 20.73 -0.82 4.91
N LEU A 142 20.64 -1.21 6.18
CA LEU A 142 21.80 -1.69 6.94
C LEU A 142 22.41 -2.94 6.30
N ILE A 143 21.59 -3.95 5.99
CA ILE A 143 22.06 -5.18 5.32
C ILE A 143 22.65 -4.86 3.94
N TYR A 144 22.00 -3.98 3.18
CA TYR A 144 22.50 -3.53 1.89
C TYR A 144 23.86 -2.86 2.00
N THR A 145 24.05 -1.97 2.98
CA THR A 145 25.31 -1.28 3.21
C THR A 145 26.44 -2.26 3.54
N PHE A 146 26.16 -3.28 4.37
CA PHE A 146 27.13 -4.33 4.67
C PHE A 146 27.53 -5.12 3.43
N ILE A 147 26.57 -5.60 2.65
CA ILE A 147 26.83 -6.45 1.48
C ILE A 147 27.41 -5.65 0.31
N ALA A 148 26.86 -4.47 0.01
CA ALA A 148 27.23 -3.71 -1.18
C ALA A 148 28.51 -2.88 -1.02
N ILE A 149 28.83 -2.46 0.20
CA ILE A 149 29.96 -1.54 0.46
C ILE A 149 31.05 -2.21 1.30
N LEU A 150 30.71 -2.71 2.49
CA LEU A 150 31.72 -3.27 3.42
C LEU A 150 32.36 -4.56 2.88
N THR A 151 31.59 -5.49 2.36
CA THR A 151 32.09 -6.78 1.88
C THR A 151 33.08 -6.61 0.73
N PRO A 152 32.81 -5.84 -0.37
CA PRO A 152 33.81 -5.64 -1.42
C PRO A 152 35.02 -4.89 -0.92
N THR A 153 34.87 -3.89 -0.06
CA THR A 153 36.00 -3.10 0.43
C THR A 153 36.93 -3.95 1.29
N ILE A 154 36.40 -4.72 2.23
CA ILE A 154 37.19 -5.60 3.11
C ILE A 154 37.85 -6.72 2.29
N SER A 155 37.12 -7.34 1.34
CA SER A 155 37.67 -8.39 0.51
C SER A 155 38.80 -7.91 -0.38
N LEU A 156 38.72 -6.68 -0.90
CA LEU A 156 39.76 -6.07 -1.70
C LEU A 156 41.03 -5.81 -0.86
N ILE A 157 40.88 -5.27 0.34
CA ILE A 157 42.00 -5.04 1.27
C ILE A 157 42.67 -6.36 1.66
N MET A 158 41.87 -7.41 1.98
CA MET A 158 42.41 -8.73 2.32
C MET A 158 43.15 -9.37 1.14
N LEU A 159 42.65 -9.23 -0.08
CA LEU A 159 43.31 -9.74 -1.27
C LEU A 159 44.63 -9.02 -1.54
N MET A 160 44.68 -7.69 -1.40
CA MET A 160 45.91 -6.92 -1.54
C MET A 160 46.96 -7.31 -0.47
N ALA A 161 46.55 -7.46 0.79
CA ALA A 161 47.44 -7.89 1.86
C ALA A 161 47.93 -9.33 1.65
N GLY A 162 47.06 -10.24 1.19
CA GLY A 162 47.40 -11.62 0.87
C GLY A 162 48.38 -11.74 -0.29
N SER A 163 48.23 -10.97 -1.34
CA SER A 163 49.12 -10.98 -2.51
C SER A 163 50.56 -10.51 -2.18
N THR A 164 50.71 -9.60 -1.21
CA THR A 164 52.04 -9.14 -0.74
C THR A 164 52.81 -10.19 0.06
N VAL A 165 52.07 -11.14 0.72
CA VAL A 165 52.68 -12.16 1.59
C VAL A 165 52.86 -13.49 0.89
N MET A 166 51.90 -13.91 0.03
CA MET A 166 51.84 -15.25 -0.59
C MET A 166 52.17 -15.24 -2.09
N GLY A 167 52.43 -14.08 -2.71
CA GLY A 167 52.52 -13.91 -4.16
C GLY A 167 51.15 -13.88 -4.83
N ASP A 168 51.14 -13.71 -6.18
CA ASP A 168 49.89 -13.58 -6.93
C ASP A 168 48.99 -14.82 -6.81
N VAL A 169 48.10 -14.83 -5.85
CA VAL A 169 47.14 -15.92 -5.60
C VAL A 169 46.03 -15.93 -6.66
N ILE A 170 45.68 -14.75 -7.17
CA ILE A 170 44.62 -14.58 -8.19
C ILE A 170 45.12 -13.61 -9.24
N SER A 171 44.98 -13.93 -10.54
CA SER A 171 45.34 -13.01 -11.60
C SER A 171 44.48 -11.74 -11.55
N SER A 172 45.11 -10.58 -11.81
CA SER A 172 44.43 -9.28 -11.80
C SER A 172 43.21 -9.19 -12.74
N GLU A 173 43.22 -9.96 -13.84
CA GLU A 173 42.08 -10.05 -14.77
C GLU A 173 40.88 -10.78 -14.15
N LEU A 174 41.10 -11.86 -13.43
CA LEU A 174 40.04 -12.61 -12.72
C LEU A 174 39.41 -11.75 -11.61
N LEU A 175 40.22 -10.99 -10.89
CA LEU A 175 39.72 -10.02 -9.88
C LEU A 175 38.82 -8.95 -10.50
N LEU A 176 39.23 -8.36 -11.62
CA LEU A 176 38.42 -7.37 -12.33
C LEU A 176 37.08 -7.94 -12.78
N ILE A 177 37.05 -9.17 -13.32
CA ILE A 177 35.81 -9.82 -13.75
C ILE A 177 34.88 -10.05 -12.57
N ILE A 178 35.37 -10.57 -11.46
CA ILE A 178 34.57 -10.84 -10.25
C ILE A 178 33.97 -9.53 -9.71
N TYR A 179 34.76 -8.47 -9.56
CA TYR A 179 34.28 -7.20 -9.01
C TYR A 179 33.31 -6.48 -9.96
N THR A 180 33.55 -6.52 -11.28
CA THR A 180 32.70 -5.82 -12.25
C THR A 180 31.39 -6.55 -12.55
N LEU A 181 31.34 -7.88 -12.43
CA LEU A 181 30.15 -8.67 -12.76
C LEU A 181 29.35 -9.08 -11.52
N PHE A 182 30.01 -9.58 -10.48
CA PHE A 182 29.35 -10.21 -9.33
C PHE A 182 28.73 -9.17 -8.39
N PHE A 183 29.43 -8.09 -8.05
CA PHE A 183 28.92 -7.07 -7.13
C PHE A 183 27.74 -6.26 -7.72
N PRO A 184 27.75 -5.77 -8.94
CA PRO A 184 26.60 -5.13 -9.54
C PRO A 184 25.38 -6.03 -9.63
N MET A 185 25.59 -7.34 -9.86
CA MET A 185 24.51 -8.32 -9.90
C MET A 185 23.83 -8.48 -8.54
N ILE A 186 24.59 -8.52 -7.45
CA ILE A 186 24.05 -8.54 -6.07
C ILE A 186 23.25 -7.28 -5.77
N VAL A 187 23.79 -6.10 -6.09
CA VAL A 187 23.13 -4.81 -5.90
C VAL A 187 21.82 -4.73 -6.67
N MET A 188 21.81 -5.20 -7.93
CA MET A 188 20.61 -5.24 -8.76
C MET A 188 19.54 -6.19 -8.20
N PHE A 189 19.94 -7.37 -7.72
CA PHE A 189 19.06 -8.34 -7.09
C PHE A 189 18.42 -7.77 -5.80
N MET A 190 19.20 -7.10 -4.97
CA MET A 190 18.69 -6.44 -3.76
C MET A 190 17.73 -5.29 -4.09
N GLY A 191 17.99 -4.52 -5.14
CA GLY A 191 17.07 -3.46 -5.61
C GLY A 191 15.69 -3.99 -6.01
N VAL A 192 15.65 -5.15 -6.65
CA VAL A 192 14.37 -5.85 -6.96
C VAL A 192 13.65 -6.32 -5.70
N PHE A 193 14.40 -6.73 -4.68
CA PHE A 193 13.83 -7.20 -3.41
C PHE A 193 13.19 -6.07 -2.60
N ILE A 194 13.78 -4.86 -2.61
CA ILE A 194 13.21 -3.66 -1.97
C ILE A 194 11.81 -3.35 -2.53
N LYS A 195 11.65 -3.44 -3.84
CA LYS A 195 10.37 -3.18 -4.50
C LYS A 195 9.25 -4.15 -4.08
N LYS A 196 9.62 -5.32 -3.56
CA LYS A 196 8.68 -6.35 -3.08
C LYS A 196 8.23 -6.11 -1.64
N LEU A 197 8.94 -5.24 -0.89
CA LEU A 197 8.65 -4.88 0.50
C LEU A 197 7.68 -3.69 0.61
N GLU A 198 7.34 -3.03 -0.50
CA GLU A 198 6.43 -1.89 -0.54
C GLU A 198 5.06 -2.28 0.05
N PRO A 199 4.56 -1.59 1.10
CA PRO A 199 3.30 -1.94 1.73
C PRO A 199 2.17 -1.67 0.74
N LYS A 200 1.24 -2.59 0.68
CA LYS A 200 -0.07 -2.38 0.05
C LYS A 200 -0.94 -1.61 1.05
N ILE A 201 -0.82 -0.29 1.04
CA ILE A 201 -1.65 0.61 1.84
C ILE A 201 -2.99 0.78 1.17
#